data_9b7694222ceac4821e0f0844e575a1df
#
_entry.id   9b7694222ceac4821e0f0844e575a1df
#
_cell.length_a   1.000
_cell.length_b   1.000
_cell.length_c   1.000
_cell.angle_alpha   90.00
_cell.angle_beta   90.00
_cell.angle_gamma   90.00
#
_symmetry.space_group_name_H-M   'P 1'
#
loop_
_entity.id
_entity.type
_entity.pdbx_description
1 polymer ?
#
loop_
_entity_poly.entity_id
_entity_poly.type
_entity_poly.pdbx_seq_one_letter_code
_entity_poly.pdbx_strand_id
1 'polypeptide(L)'
;MRFVDEYRDAEQARMLSARIAALCEPGRLYKFMEVCGGHTHTIYKHGLEDYLPETVQLVHGPGCPVCVIPMGRVDDAVAIARDHPDVILASFGDMMRVPGGTGSFLDAKAAGADIRMVYSPLDALKIAKRNPERRVVFMAIGFETTAPSTAMTVLRAEAEDIRNFSVFCNHVTIIPGIKAILDSPDLRLDGFLGPGHVSTVIGCRPYGFIAGEYGKPLVCAGFEPLDVLQSVHMLLEQLDEGRSEVENQYARVVPWDGNPRALAAIAKTMELRPYFEWRGLGFISHSALRMRDAYARFDAERLFDLPGVRVADPKACQCGEVLKGVLKPWECKVFGTACTPETPIGTCMVSSEGACAAYYNFGRFTRERVQEASRA
;
A
#
# COMPACT_ATOMS: atom_id res chain seq x y z
N MET A 1 -15.69 -20.51 -8.53
CA MET A 1 -16.48 -19.42 -7.86
C MET A 1 -16.62 -18.30 -8.88
N ARG A 2 -17.83 -17.84 -9.15
CA ARG A 2 -18.06 -16.78 -10.15
C ARG A 2 -17.18 -15.56 -9.87
N PHE A 3 -16.58 -14.98 -10.93
CA PHE A 3 -15.60 -13.88 -10.87
C PHE A 3 -14.25 -14.19 -10.17
N VAL A 4 -13.94 -15.45 -9.92
CA VAL A 4 -12.64 -15.89 -9.38
C VAL A 4 -12.01 -16.94 -10.30
N ASP A 5 -12.65 -18.11 -10.47
CA ASP A 5 -12.08 -19.21 -11.26
C ASP A 5 -11.94 -18.84 -12.74
N GLU A 6 -12.87 -18.04 -13.26
CA GLU A 6 -12.87 -17.51 -14.63
C GLU A 6 -11.64 -16.63 -14.94
N TYR A 7 -11.08 -15.97 -13.90
CA TYR A 7 -9.91 -15.10 -14.02
C TYR A 7 -8.59 -15.80 -13.65
N ARG A 8 -8.62 -17.13 -13.44
CA ARG A 8 -7.46 -17.98 -13.12
C ARG A 8 -7.24 -19.09 -14.15
N ASP A 9 -7.84 -18.95 -15.31
CA ASP A 9 -7.73 -19.91 -16.39
C ASP A 9 -6.34 -19.86 -17.03
N ALA A 10 -5.60 -20.97 -16.96
CA ALA A 10 -4.23 -21.07 -17.45
C ALA A 10 -4.14 -21.06 -19.00
N GLU A 11 -5.19 -21.48 -19.71
CA GLU A 11 -5.21 -21.43 -21.17
C GLU A 11 -5.38 -19.98 -21.64
N GLN A 12 -6.31 -19.26 -21.06
CA GLN A 12 -6.47 -17.82 -21.31
C GLN A 12 -5.21 -17.03 -20.95
N ALA A 13 -4.52 -17.40 -19.86
CA ALA A 13 -3.25 -16.77 -19.49
C ALA A 13 -2.18 -16.96 -20.57
N ARG A 14 -2.06 -18.18 -21.14
CA ARG A 14 -1.12 -18.44 -22.24
C ARG A 14 -1.50 -17.68 -23.53
N MET A 15 -2.79 -17.58 -23.83
CA MET A 15 -3.26 -16.79 -24.98
C MET A 15 -2.92 -15.31 -24.81
N LEU A 16 -3.14 -14.74 -23.63
CA LEU A 16 -2.74 -13.36 -23.32
C LEU A 16 -1.22 -13.18 -23.38
N SER A 17 -0.45 -14.12 -22.85
CA SER A 17 1.02 -14.14 -22.94
C SER A 17 1.50 -14.06 -24.40
N ALA A 18 0.91 -14.86 -25.30
CA ALA A 18 1.25 -14.82 -26.71
C ALA A 18 0.89 -13.47 -27.38
N ARG A 19 -0.25 -12.88 -27.02
CA ARG A 19 -0.65 -11.55 -27.51
C ARG A 19 0.27 -10.45 -27.00
N ILE A 20 0.65 -10.50 -25.72
CA ILE A 20 1.63 -9.60 -25.13
C ILE A 20 2.98 -9.68 -25.87
N ALA A 21 3.46 -10.90 -26.13
CA ALA A 21 4.70 -11.11 -26.86
C ALA A 21 4.66 -10.54 -28.29
N ALA A 22 3.51 -10.63 -28.95
CA ALA A 22 3.33 -10.10 -30.31
C ALA A 22 3.38 -8.56 -30.39
N LEU A 23 3.06 -7.84 -29.30
CA LEU A 23 3.12 -6.38 -29.22
C LEU A 23 4.51 -5.86 -28.83
N CYS A 24 5.41 -6.73 -28.38
CA CYS A 24 6.73 -6.31 -27.95
C CYS A 24 7.68 -6.08 -29.13
N GLU A 25 8.25 -4.88 -29.22
CA GLU A 25 9.28 -4.58 -30.20
C GLU A 25 10.60 -5.32 -29.86
N PRO A 26 11.30 -5.93 -30.84
CA PRO A 26 12.58 -6.58 -30.60
C PRO A 26 13.60 -5.64 -29.95
N GLY A 27 14.17 -6.05 -28.83
CA GLY A 27 15.23 -5.29 -28.14
C GLY A 27 14.75 -4.11 -27.29
N ARG A 28 13.46 -3.80 -27.27
CA ARG A 28 12.87 -2.77 -26.40
C ARG A 28 12.50 -3.36 -25.05
N LEU A 29 12.95 -2.72 -23.97
CA LEU A 29 12.57 -3.06 -22.62
C LEU A 29 11.38 -2.19 -22.20
N TYR A 30 10.31 -2.82 -21.75
CA TYR A 30 9.11 -2.19 -21.18
C TYR A 30 9.11 -2.32 -19.67
N LYS A 31 8.91 -1.22 -18.96
CA LYS A 31 8.81 -1.20 -17.49
C LYS A 31 7.46 -0.67 -17.05
N PHE A 32 6.63 -1.52 -16.47
CA PHE A 32 5.35 -1.14 -15.89
C PHE A 32 5.40 -1.19 -14.38
N MET A 33 4.98 -0.11 -13.72
CA MET A 33 4.91 -0.05 -12.27
C MET A 33 3.50 -0.36 -11.79
N GLU A 34 3.36 -1.37 -10.95
CA GLU A 34 2.15 -1.53 -10.16
C GLU A 34 2.25 -0.72 -8.86
N VAL A 35 1.15 -0.11 -8.43
CA VAL A 35 1.08 0.75 -7.24
C VAL A 35 -0.01 0.28 -6.26
N CYS A 36 -0.15 -1.05 -6.13
CA CYS A 36 -1.05 -1.67 -5.17
C CYS A 36 -0.50 -3.01 -4.69
N GLY A 37 -0.29 -3.16 -3.39
CA GLY A 37 0.25 -4.40 -2.82
C GLY A 37 -0.51 -5.68 -3.16
N GLY A 38 -1.82 -5.57 -3.47
CA GLY A 38 -2.59 -6.69 -3.99
C GLY A 38 -2.10 -7.20 -5.34
N HIS A 39 -1.63 -6.30 -6.23
CA HIS A 39 -0.98 -6.71 -7.49
C HIS A 39 0.34 -7.41 -7.23
N THR A 40 1.21 -6.83 -6.37
CA THR A 40 2.48 -7.43 -5.96
C THR A 40 2.27 -8.87 -5.47
N HIS A 41 1.30 -9.05 -4.58
CA HIS A 41 0.94 -10.36 -4.04
C HIS A 41 0.52 -11.34 -5.14
N THR A 42 -0.38 -10.91 -6.05
CA THR A 42 -0.87 -11.74 -7.16
C THR A 42 0.25 -12.11 -8.13
N ILE A 43 1.09 -11.14 -8.51
CA ILE A 43 2.20 -11.35 -9.44
C ILE A 43 3.11 -12.47 -8.95
N TYR A 44 3.57 -12.41 -7.71
CA TYR A 44 4.46 -13.42 -7.17
C TYR A 44 3.77 -14.73 -6.81
N LYS A 45 2.58 -14.68 -6.22
CA LYS A 45 1.83 -15.87 -5.84
C LYS A 45 1.47 -16.78 -7.02
N HIS A 46 1.19 -16.18 -8.17
CA HIS A 46 0.79 -16.91 -9.37
C HIS A 46 1.90 -17.00 -10.42
N GLY A 47 3.11 -16.50 -10.13
CA GLY A 47 4.24 -16.55 -11.04
C GLY A 47 3.98 -15.83 -12.36
N LEU A 48 3.32 -14.66 -12.31
CA LEU A 48 2.89 -13.97 -13.54
C LEU A 48 4.06 -13.46 -14.38
N GLU A 49 5.22 -13.24 -13.78
CA GLU A 49 6.43 -12.87 -14.52
C GLU A 49 6.84 -13.97 -15.54
N ASP A 50 6.54 -15.26 -15.27
CA ASP A 50 6.84 -16.37 -16.18
C ASP A 50 5.94 -16.40 -17.44
N TYR A 51 4.82 -15.66 -17.41
CA TYR A 51 3.92 -15.47 -18.56
C TYR A 51 4.29 -14.26 -19.41
N LEU A 52 5.24 -13.45 -18.99
CA LEU A 52 5.65 -12.23 -19.69
C LEU A 52 6.97 -12.46 -20.43
N PRO A 53 7.16 -11.86 -21.63
CA PRO A 53 8.47 -11.83 -22.29
C PRO A 53 9.51 -11.18 -21.36
N GLU A 54 10.78 -11.59 -21.46
CA GLU A 54 11.89 -11.01 -20.70
C GLU A 54 12.04 -9.48 -20.89
N THR A 55 11.51 -8.98 -22.00
CA THR A 55 11.46 -7.56 -22.32
C THR A 55 10.38 -6.77 -21.57
N VAL A 56 9.45 -7.45 -20.88
CA VAL A 56 8.41 -6.82 -20.06
C VAL A 56 8.71 -7.02 -18.59
N GLN A 57 9.02 -5.94 -17.89
CA GLN A 57 9.33 -5.94 -16.47
C GLN A 57 8.24 -5.28 -15.66
N LEU A 58 7.72 -5.99 -14.66
CA LEU A 58 6.87 -5.42 -13.62
C LEU A 58 7.73 -4.91 -12.47
N VAL A 59 7.56 -3.66 -12.07
CA VAL A 59 8.24 -3.07 -10.92
C VAL A 59 7.20 -2.66 -9.87
N HIS A 60 7.61 -2.71 -8.61
CA HIS A 60 6.70 -2.53 -7.48
C HIS A 60 6.84 -1.12 -6.93
N GLY A 61 5.75 -0.36 -6.98
CA GLY A 61 5.66 0.98 -6.45
C GLY A 61 5.18 1.02 -4.99
N PRO A 62 4.96 2.21 -4.43
CA PRO A 62 4.58 2.41 -3.03
C PRO A 62 3.10 2.11 -2.75
N GLY A 63 2.63 0.93 -3.16
CA GLY A 63 1.22 0.50 -3.08
C GLY A 63 0.80 -0.15 -1.76
N CYS A 64 1.71 -0.35 -0.81
CA CYS A 64 1.44 -0.93 0.51
C CYS A 64 1.57 0.15 1.60
N PRO A 65 0.51 0.46 2.38
CA PRO A 65 0.57 1.53 3.37
C PRO A 65 1.49 1.20 4.54
N VAL A 66 1.62 -0.07 4.91
CA VAL A 66 2.56 -0.53 5.93
C VAL A 66 4.00 -0.31 5.48
N CYS A 67 4.26 -0.44 4.18
CA CYS A 67 5.60 -0.29 3.63
C CYS A 67 6.12 1.15 3.68
N VAL A 68 5.23 2.12 3.67
CA VAL A 68 5.56 3.55 3.62
C VAL A 68 5.39 4.30 4.95
N ILE A 69 4.96 3.60 6.03
CA ILE A 69 4.81 4.24 7.35
C ILE A 69 6.17 4.65 7.95
N PRO A 70 6.37 5.91 8.35
CA PRO A 70 7.61 6.34 9.01
C PRO A 70 7.81 5.67 10.35
N MET A 71 9.07 5.38 10.70
CA MET A 71 9.42 4.77 12.00
C MET A 71 8.97 5.66 13.17
N GLY A 72 9.14 6.98 13.06
CA GLY A 72 8.71 7.93 14.09
C GLY A 72 7.22 7.85 14.42
N ARG A 73 6.36 7.53 13.42
CA ARG A 73 4.92 7.34 13.68
C ARG A 73 4.61 6.06 14.45
N VAL A 74 5.45 5.04 14.31
CA VAL A 74 5.38 3.82 15.13
C VAL A 74 5.80 4.15 16.56
N ASP A 75 6.90 4.90 16.72
CA ASP A 75 7.40 5.34 18.03
C ASP A 75 6.40 6.24 18.76
N ASP A 76 5.75 7.17 18.05
CA ASP A 76 4.68 8.01 18.62
C ASP A 76 3.53 7.15 19.16
N ALA A 77 3.09 6.14 18.42
CA ALA A 77 2.03 5.24 18.85
C ALA A 77 2.47 4.37 20.05
N VAL A 78 3.72 3.90 20.05
CA VAL A 78 4.33 3.18 21.20
C VAL A 78 4.37 4.09 22.43
N ALA A 79 4.76 5.36 22.29
CA ALA A 79 4.78 6.33 23.37
C ALA A 79 3.37 6.56 23.95
N ILE A 80 2.35 6.72 23.11
CA ILE A 80 0.95 6.81 23.56
C ILE A 80 0.58 5.62 24.45
N ALA A 81 0.88 4.40 24.02
CA ALA A 81 0.50 3.20 24.74
C ALA A 81 1.31 2.96 26.03
N ARG A 82 2.60 3.33 26.02
CA ARG A 82 3.51 3.12 27.15
C ARG A 82 3.36 4.17 28.24
N ASP A 83 3.25 5.44 27.84
CA ASP A 83 3.29 6.57 28.77
C ASP A 83 1.90 6.88 29.36
N HIS A 84 0.85 6.21 28.84
CA HIS A 84 -0.52 6.37 29.31
C HIS A 84 -1.16 5.00 29.62
N PRO A 85 -1.03 4.49 30.87
CA PRO A 85 -1.53 3.16 31.28
C PRO A 85 -3.06 2.98 31.13
N ASP A 86 -3.80 4.07 31.08
CA ASP A 86 -5.26 4.09 30.84
C ASP A 86 -5.62 3.95 29.35
N VAL A 87 -4.63 4.00 28.44
CA VAL A 87 -4.86 3.88 27.01
C VAL A 87 -4.89 2.41 26.59
N ILE A 88 -5.82 2.09 25.69
CA ILE A 88 -5.82 0.89 24.85
C ILE A 88 -5.48 1.34 23.44
N LEU A 89 -4.32 0.94 22.93
CA LEU A 89 -3.96 1.16 21.53
C LEU A 89 -4.49 0.02 20.68
N ALA A 90 -5.27 0.34 19.64
CA ALA A 90 -5.79 -0.64 18.70
C ALA A 90 -5.24 -0.38 17.29
N SER A 91 -4.83 -1.42 16.58
CA SER A 91 -4.39 -1.33 15.19
C SER A 91 -4.58 -2.63 14.43
N PHE A 92 -4.34 -2.61 13.12
CA PHE A 92 -4.37 -3.81 12.28
C PHE A 92 -3.19 -4.75 12.55
N GLY A 93 -3.35 -6.03 12.20
CA GLY A 93 -2.40 -7.08 12.53
C GLY A 93 -0.99 -6.85 12.00
N ASP A 94 -0.84 -6.35 10.78
CA ASP A 94 0.48 -6.08 10.18
C ASP A 94 1.28 -5.05 10.99
N MET A 95 0.61 -4.06 11.57
CA MET A 95 1.26 -3.03 12.41
C MET A 95 1.96 -3.59 13.64
N MET A 96 1.54 -4.76 14.13
CA MET A 96 2.12 -5.37 15.33
C MET A 96 3.62 -5.63 15.19
N ARG A 97 4.11 -5.91 13.97
CA ARG A 97 5.50 -6.25 13.68
C ARG A 97 6.31 -5.14 13.00
N VAL A 98 5.68 -4.00 12.72
CA VAL A 98 6.36 -2.89 12.05
C VAL A 98 7.45 -2.33 12.98
N PRO A 99 8.73 -2.32 12.55
CA PRO A 99 9.80 -1.79 13.39
C PRO A 99 9.73 -0.27 13.45
N GLY A 100 9.70 0.27 14.67
CA GLY A 100 10.01 1.66 15.01
C GLY A 100 11.47 1.83 15.37
N GLY A 101 11.86 3.02 15.80
CA GLY A 101 13.21 3.29 16.34
C GLY A 101 13.42 2.70 17.73
N THR A 102 12.37 2.59 18.52
CA THR A 102 12.38 2.10 19.91
C THR A 102 11.80 0.67 20.04
N GLY A 103 11.41 0.04 18.96
CA GLY A 103 10.80 -1.30 18.92
C GLY A 103 9.47 -1.32 18.17
N SER A 104 8.83 -2.48 18.17
CA SER A 104 7.54 -2.73 17.54
C SER A 104 6.39 -2.65 18.57
N PHE A 105 5.15 -2.75 18.09
CA PHE A 105 3.98 -2.90 18.98
C PHE A 105 4.03 -4.21 19.77
N LEU A 106 4.62 -5.29 19.21
CA LEU A 106 4.80 -6.53 19.96
C LEU A 106 5.76 -6.36 21.14
N ASP A 107 6.85 -5.61 20.94
CA ASP A 107 7.82 -5.31 21.99
C ASP A 107 7.18 -4.46 23.09
N ALA A 108 6.44 -3.42 22.73
CA ALA A 108 5.72 -2.58 23.67
C ALA A 108 4.64 -3.36 24.45
N LYS A 109 3.93 -4.28 23.78
CA LYS A 109 2.96 -5.17 24.39
C LYS A 109 3.63 -6.14 25.36
N ALA A 110 4.76 -6.72 25.00
CA ALA A 110 5.55 -7.58 25.89
C ALA A 110 6.05 -6.83 27.13
N ALA A 111 6.29 -5.52 27.01
CA ALA A 111 6.66 -4.63 28.11
C ALA A 111 5.45 -4.16 28.96
N GLY A 112 4.22 -4.62 28.66
CA GLY A 112 3.02 -4.39 29.46
C GLY A 112 2.03 -3.34 28.92
N ALA A 113 2.29 -2.73 27.76
CA ALA A 113 1.33 -1.83 27.12
C ALA A 113 0.09 -2.60 26.62
N ASP A 114 -1.11 -2.00 26.79
CA ASP A 114 -2.35 -2.64 26.28
C ASP A 114 -2.53 -2.33 24.78
N ILE A 115 -1.97 -3.19 23.94
CA ILE A 115 -2.04 -3.09 22.50
C ILE A 115 -2.89 -4.24 21.95
N ARG A 116 -3.94 -3.91 21.20
CA ARG A 116 -4.93 -4.86 20.69
C ARG A 116 -4.99 -4.86 19.16
N MET A 117 -4.92 -6.05 18.58
CA MET A 117 -5.16 -6.25 17.17
C MET A 117 -6.66 -6.21 16.89
N VAL A 118 -7.05 -5.48 15.86
CA VAL A 118 -8.44 -5.38 15.36
C VAL A 118 -8.48 -5.59 13.85
N TYR A 119 -9.64 -5.99 13.34
CA TYR A 119 -9.87 -6.18 11.90
C TYR A 119 -10.60 -5.00 11.26
N SER A 120 -11.14 -4.09 12.08
CA SER A 120 -11.89 -2.92 11.64
C SER A 120 -11.76 -1.78 12.64
N PRO A 121 -11.81 -0.51 12.20
CA PRO A 121 -11.94 0.64 13.11
C PRO A 121 -13.18 0.54 14.02
N LEU A 122 -14.26 -0.09 13.53
CA LEU A 122 -15.45 -0.36 14.33
C LEU A 122 -15.21 -1.29 15.51
N ASP A 123 -14.22 -2.20 15.41
CA ASP A 123 -13.86 -3.05 16.55
C ASP A 123 -13.16 -2.24 17.65
N ALA A 124 -12.32 -1.26 17.27
CA ALA A 124 -11.75 -0.32 18.23
C ALA A 124 -12.85 0.52 18.92
N LEU A 125 -13.87 0.95 18.18
CA LEU A 125 -15.03 1.63 18.76
C LEU A 125 -15.82 0.72 19.72
N LYS A 126 -15.99 -0.57 19.41
CA LYS A 126 -16.59 -1.55 20.33
C LYS A 126 -15.78 -1.72 21.60
N ILE A 127 -14.44 -1.69 21.48
CA ILE A 127 -13.54 -1.72 22.64
C ILE A 127 -13.77 -0.49 23.50
N ALA A 128 -13.89 0.71 22.92
CA ALA A 128 -14.18 1.95 23.66
C ALA A 128 -15.49 1.87 24.44
N LYS A 129 -16.55 1.38 23.83
CA LYS A 129 -17.86 1.17 24.48
C LYS A 129 -17.80 0.20 25.68
N ARG A 130 -16.96 -0.82 25.61
CA ARG A 130 -16.81 -1.84 26.67
C ARG A 130 -15.88 -1.40 27.79
N ASN A 131 -15.10 -0.35 27.60
CA ASN A 131 -14.13 0.19 28.55
C ASN A 131 -14.32 1.70 28.70
N PRO A 132 -15.46 2.17 29.22
CA PRO A 132 -15.83 3.60 29.25
C PRO A 132 -14.87 4.45 30.12
N GLU A 133 -14.16 3.81 31.06
CA GLU A 133 -13.18 4.45 31.96
C GLU A 133 -11.78 4.55 31.32
N ARG A 134 -11.56 3.95 30.17
CA ARG A 134 -10.26 3.92 29.48
C ARG A 134 -10.33 4.65 28.16
N ARG A 135 -9.24 5.29 27.76
CA ARG A 135 -9.11 5.89 26.44
C ARG A 135 -8.73 4.83 25.41
N VAL A 136 -9.37 4.84 24.25
CA VAL A 136 -9.05 3.94 23.14
C VAL A 136 -8.53 4.76 21.97
N VAL A 137 -7.31 4.48 21.56
CA VAL A 137 -6.66 5.11 20.40
C VAL A 137 -6.59 4.09 19.28
N PHE A 138 -7.23 4.39 18.16
CA PHE A 138 -7.08 3.59 16.94
C PHE A 138 -5.96 4.17 16.09
N MET A 139 -4.83 3.46 15.97
CA MET A 139 -3.80 3.79 14.99
C MET A 139 -4.31 3.41 13.60
N ALA A 140 -4.82 4.40 12.90
CA ALA A 140 -5.34 4.26 11.55
C ALA A 140 -4.21 4.30 10.54
N ILE A 141 -4.14 3.27 9.70
CA ILE A 141 -3.20 3.16 8.59
C ILE A 141 -3.94 2.68 7.36
N GLY A 142 -3.48 3.08 6.19
CA GLY A 142 -4.04 2.66 4.91
C GLY A 142 -4.05 3.79 3.90
N PHE A 143 -4.33 3.42 2.66
CA PHE A 143 -4.64 4.34 1.59
C PHE A 143 -6.13 4.75 1.64
N GLU A 144 -6.62 5.34 0.56
CA GLU A 144 -8.03 5.70 0.41
C GLU A 144 -8.98 4.49 0.54
N THR A 145 -8.48 3.27 0.43
CA THR A 145 -9.24 2.03 0.66
C THR A 145 -9.80 1.91 2.07
N THR A 146 -9.03 2.31 3.07
CA THR A 146 -9.38 2.13 4.50
C THR A 146 -9.82 3.43 5.19
N ALA A 147 -9.48 4.58 4.62
CA ALA A 147 -9.88 5.89 5.16
C ALA A 147 -11.42 6.05 5.30
N PRO A 148 -12.28 5.56 4.38
CA PRO A 148 -13.73 5.64 4.55
C PRO A 148 -14.24 4.94 5.80
N SER A 149 -13.71 3.75 6.13
CA SER A 149 -14.15 2.99 7.31
C SER A 149 -13.75 3.71 8.61
N THR A 150 -12.57 4.36 8.64
CA THR A 150 -12.14 5.20 9.75
C THR A 150 -13.05 6.44 9.87
N ALA A 151 -13.33 7.13 8.77
CA ALA A 151 -14.24 8.28 8.72
C ALA A 151 -15.64 7.93 9.24
N MET A 152 -16.21 6.83 8.76
CA MET A 152 -17.53 6.35 9.21
C MET A 152 -17.52 5.95 10.69
N THR A 153 -16.41 5.43 11.21
CA THR A 153 -16.28 5.10 12.64
C THR A 153 -16.28 6.35 13.50
N VAL A 154 -15.58 7.41 13.05
CA VAL A 154 -15.60 8.72 13.73
C VAL A 154 -17.00 9.33 13.73
N LEU A 155 -17.68 9.33 12.58
CA LEU A 155 -19.06 9.82 12.49
C LEU A 155 -20.02 9.04 13.39
N ARG A 156 -19.82 7.74 13.51
CA ARG A 156 -20.59 6.89 14.43
C ARG A 156 -20.26 7.18 15.87
N ALA A 157 -19.00 7.35 16.23
CA ALA A 157 -18.58 7.74 17.58
C ALA A 157 -19.20 9.08 17.99
N GLU A 158 -19.26 10.05 17.06
CA GLU A 158 -19.92 11.33 17.25
C GLU A 158 -21.43 11.17 17.51
N ALA A 159 -22.12 10.42 16.64
CA ALA A 159 -23.56 10.21 16.73
C ALA A 159 -23.99 9.46 18.00
N GLU A 160 -23.13 8.61 18.54
CA GLU A 160 -23.36 7.81 19.75
C GLU A 160 -22.75 8.48 21.02
N ASP A 161 -22.23 9.72 20.94
CA ASP A 161 -21.53 10.47 22.00
C ASP A 161 -20.42 9.66 22.72
N ILE A 162 -19.67 8.86 21.97
CA ILE A 162 -18.53 8.11 22.51
C ILE A 162 -17.32 9.03 22.64
N ARG A 163 -16.93 9.34 23.86
CA ARG A 163 -15.92 10.37 24.17
C ARG A 163 -14.50 9.82 24.40
N ASN A 164 -14.39 8.53 24.67
CA ASN A 164 -13.13 7.85 25.00
C ASN A 164 -12.50 7.16 23.78
N PHE A 165 -12.95 7.45 22.54
CA PHE A 165 -12.39 6.97 21.28
C PHE A 165 -11.67 8.08 20.56
N SER A 166 -10.47 7.81 20.05
CA SER A 166 -9.71 8.72 19.19
C SER A 166 -8.95 7.97 18.09
N VAL A 167 -8.50 8.70 17.12
CA VAL A 167 -7.80 8.19 15.92
C VAL A 167 -6.41 8.85 15.83
N PHE A 168 -5.38 8.03 15.79
CA PHE A 168 -4.04 8.43 15.39
C PHE A 168 -3.92 8.23 13.88
N CYS A 169 -4.17 9.30 13.12
CA CYS A 169 -4.39 9.21 11.67
C CYS A 169 -3.06 9.13 10.89
N ASN A 170 -2.83 7.99 10.23
CA ASN A 170 -1.72 7.73 9.33
C ASN A 170 -2.22 7.23 7.97
N HIS A 171 -3.40 7.68 7.53
CA HIS A 171 -3.86 7.43 6.18
C HIS A 171 -3.06 8.25 5.19
N VAL A 172 -2.56 7.59 4.15
CA VAL A 172 -1.85 8.21 3.04
C VAL A 172 -2.71 8.20 1.78
N THR A 173 -2.38 9.04 0.80
CA THR A 173 -3.11 9.16 -0.46
C THR A 173 -2.20 8.85 -1.63
N ILE A 174 -2.71 8.06 -2.59
CA ILE A 174 -1.87 7.46 -3.64
C ILE A 174 -1.39 8.47 -4.69
N ILE A 175 -2.21 9.44 -5.05
CA ILE A 175 -1.91 10.38 -6.14
C ILE A 175 -0.59 11.15 -5.94
N PRO A 176 -0.33 11.78 -4.77
CA PRO A 176 0.94 12.45 -4.53
C PRO A 176 2.13 11.47 -4.50
N GLY A 177 1.90 10.22 -4.05
CA GLY A 177 2.91 9.17 -4.06
C GLY A 177 3.35 8.80 -5.49
N ILE A 178 2.38 8.60 -6.40
CA ILE A 178 2.68 8.35 -7.83
C ILE A 178 3.39 9.56 -8.45
N LYS A 179 2.95 10.78 -8.14
CA LYS A 179 3.58 12.00 -8.66
C LYS A 179 5.04 12.10 -8.21
N ALA A 180 5.34 11.81 -6.95
CA ALA A 180 6.72 11.80 -6.43
C ALA A 180 7.61 10.76 -7.14
N ILE A 181 7.05 9.63 -7.56
CA ILE A 181 7.76 8.63 -8.37
C ILE A 181 8.01 9.16 -9.79
N LEU A 182 7.00 9.76 -10.42
CA LEU A 182 7.10 10.31 -11.78
C LEU A 182 8.09 11.47 -11.86
N ASP A 183 8.19 12.28 -10.81
CA ASP A 183 9.13 13.41 -10.71
C ASP A 183 10.58 12.94 -10.40
N SER A 184 10.80 11.64 -10.13
CA SER A 184 12.15 11.11 -9.87
C SER A 184 12.96 11.00 -11.17
N PRO A 185 14.15 11.59 -11.25
CA PRO A 185 14.97 11.59 -12.47
C PRO A 185 15.55 10.20 -12.81
N ASP A 186 15.62 9.32 -11.81
CA ASP A 186 16.32 8.03 -11.92
C ASP A 186 15.42 6.92 -12.49
N LEU A 187 14.11 7.17 -12.65
CA LEU A 187 13.15 6.15 -13.01
C LEU A 187 12.59 6.36 -14.41
N ARG A 188 12.79 5.36 -15.28
CA ARG A 188 12.14 5.30 -16.58
C ARG A 188 11.04 4.24 -16.54
N LEU A 189 9.79 4.69 -16.56
CA LEU A 189 8.61 3.83 -16.63
C LEU A 189 7.89 4.07 -17.97
N ASP A 190 7.34 3.02 -18.52
CA ASP A 190 6.54 3.09 -19.75
C ASP A 190 5.04 3.23 -19.44
N GLY A 191 4.58 2.77 -18.28
CA GLY A 191 3.19 2.90 -17.86
C GLY A 191 2.93 2.35 -16.47
N PHE A 192 1.66 2.37 -16.05
CA PHE A 192 1.25 2.00 -14.69
C PHE A 192 0.07 1.02 -14.68
N LEU A 193 0.18 -0.01 -13.82
CA LEU A 193 -0.98 -0.74 -13.34
C LEU A 193 -1.57 0.03 -12.17
N GLY A 194 -2.69 0.71 -12.41
CA GLY A 194 -3.37 1.55 -11.43
C GLY A 194 -3.99 0.72 -10.30
N PRO A 195 -4.05 1.27 -9.07
CA PRO A 195 -4.38 0.51 -7.87
C PRO A 195 -5.89 0.24 -7.77
N GLY A 196 -6.32 -0.96 -8.15
CA GLY A 196 -7.74 -1.35 -8.18
C GLY A 196 -8.47 -1.09 -6.86
N HIS A 197 -7.88 -1.42 -5.70
CA HIS A 197 -8.50 -1.18 -4.39
C HIS A 197 -8.75 0.32 -4.14
N VAL A 198 -7.75 1.18 -4.35
CA VAL A 198 -7.88 2.64 -4.19
C VAL A 198 -8.90 3.18 -5.18
N SER A 199 -8.87 2.70 -6.42
CA SER A 199 -9.77 3.15 -7.48
C SER A 199 -11.26 2.82 -7.21
N THR A 200 -11.57 1.84 -6.36
CA THR A 200 -12.95 1.61 -5.90
C THR A 200 -13.50 2.81 -5.12
N VAL A 201 -12.63 3.60 -4.52
CA VAL A 201 -12.99 4.78 -3.71
C VAL A 201 -12.86 6.07 -4.52
N ILE A 202 -11.69 6.30 -5.17
CA ILE A 202 -11.43 7.57 -5.85
C ILE A 202 -11.79 7.56 -7.35
N GLY A 203 -12.06 6.40 -7.93
CA GLY A 203 -12.28 6.24 -9.37
C GLY A 203 -10.99 6.24 -10.20
N CYS A 204 -11.16 6.25 -11.52
CA CYS A 204 -10.04 6.33 -12.47
C CYS A 204 -9.72 7.79 -12.88
N ARG A 205 -10.68 8.70 -12.78
CA ARG A 205 -10.51 10.10 -13.20
C ARG A 205 -9.30 10.81 -12.58
N PRO A 206 -8.96 10.64 -11.27
CA PRO A 206 -7.82 11.32 -10.67
C PRO A 206 -6.46 10.97 -11.26
N TYR A 207 -6.33 9.87 -12.00
CA TYR A 207 -5.07 9.48 -12.66
C TYR A 207 -4.84 10.18 -14.00
N GLY A 208 -5.78 10.99 -14.47
CA GLY A 208 -5.69 11.67 -15.77
C GLY A 208 -4.43 12.52 -15.99
N PHE A 209 -3.82 13.02 -14.90
CA PHE A 209 -2.57 13.77 -14.97
C PHE A 209 -1.39 12.91 -15.46
N ILE A 210 -1.40 11.60 -15.21
CA ILE A 210 -0.33 10.68 -15.63
C ILE A 210 -0.26 10.64 -17.16
N ALA A 211 -1.43 10.53 -17.80
CA ALA A 211 -1.53 10.57 -19.24
C ALA A 211 -1.29 11.98 -19.80
N GLY A 212 -1.93 13.00 -19.19
CA GLY A 212 -1.91 14.36 -19.71
C GLY A 212 -0.61 15.14 -19.49
N GLU A 213 0.03 14.98 -18.31
CA GLU A 213 1.24 15.74 -17.95
C GLU A 213 2.52 14.94 -18.25
N TYR A 214 2.49 13.63 -18.08
CA TYR A 214 3.69 12.76 -18.19
C TYR A 214 3.69 11.90 -19.46
N GLY A 215 2.61 11.90 -20.24
CA GLY A 215 2.51 11.09 -21.45
C GLY A 215 2.67 9.60 -21.20
N LYS A 216 2.16 9.08 -20.06
CA LYS A 216 2.27 7.67 -19.68
C LYS A 216 0.89 7.03 -19.59
N PRO A 217 0.66 5.86 -20.20
CA PRO A 217 -0.59 5.13 -20.05
C PRO A 217 -0.75 4.58 -18.62
N LEU A 218 -1.99 4.53 -18.15
CA LEU A 218 -2.36 3.85 -16.92
C LEU A 218 -3.60 2.99 -17.14
N VAL A 219 -3.58 1.77 -16.62
CA VAL A 219 -4.74 0.88 -16.61
C VAL A 219 -5.11 0.57 -15.17
N CYS A 220 -6.32 0.98 -14.72
CA CYS A 220 -6.87 0.57 -13.43
C CYS A 220 -7.12 -0.93 -13.46
N ALA A 221 -6.32 -1.70 -12.71
CA ALA A 221 -6.23 -3.15 -12.80
C ALA A 221 -6.96 -3.87 -11.66
N GLY A 222 -7.61 -4.98 -11.97
CA GLY A 222 -8.08 -5.94 -10.99
C GLY A 222 -6.95 -6.81 -10.43
N PHE A 223 -7.27 -7.80 -9.59
CA PHE A 223 -6.28 -8.53 -8.79
C PHE A 223 -6.14 -10.01 -9.15
N GLU A 224 -7.01 -10.54 -9.99
CA GLU A 224 -6.86 -11.92 -10.42
C GLU A 224 -5.77 -12.03 -11.51
N PRO A 225 -5.14 -13.19 -11.71
CA PRO A 225 -4.07 -13.37 -12.71
C PRO A 225 -4.38 -12.80 -14.09
N LEU A 226 -5.57 -13.09 -14.61
CA LEU A 226 -5.97 -12.59 -15.94
C LEU A 226 -6.21 -11.08 -15.95
N ASP A 227 -6.64 -10.47 -14.83
CA ASP A 227 -6.75 -9.00 -14.71
C ASP A 227 -5.41 -8.33 -14.93
N VAL A 228 -4.36 -8.84 -14.27
CA VAL A 228 -3.01 -8.30 -14.37
C VAL A 228 -2.46 -8.46 -15.79
N LEU A 229 -2.54 -9.67 -16.37
CA LEU A 229 -2.08 -9.93 -17.72
C LEU A 229 -2.83 -9.10 -18.76
N GLN A 230 -4.15 -8.97 -18.61
CA GLN A 230 -4.97 -8.12 -19.49
C GLN A 230 -4.57 -6.65 -19.38
N SER A 231 -4.29 -6.17 -18.18
CA SER A 231 -3.85 -4.79 -17.97
C SER A 231 -2.49 -4.52 -18.60
N VAL A 232 -1.55 -5.47 -18.53
CA VAL A 232 -0.27 -5.39 -19.24
C VAL A 232 -0.48 -5.36 -20.76
N HIS A 233 -1.37 -6.20 -21.29
CA HIS A 233 -1.72 -6.19 -22.70
C HIS A 233 -2.28 -4.82 -23.14
N MET A 234 -3.24 -4.26 -22.38
CA MET A 234 -3.82 -2.94 -22.68
C MET A 234 -2.77 -1.81 -22.65
N LEU A 235 -1.80 -1.87 -21.71
CA LEU A 235 -0.70 -0.91 -21.67
C LEU A 235 0.18 -1.00 -22.93
N LEU A 236 0.50 -2.21 -23.38
CA LEU A 236 1.27 -2.43 -24.60
C LEU A 236 0.51 -1.99 -25.85
N GLU A 237 -0.80 -2.27 -25.93
CA GLU A 237 -1.66 -1.77 -27.04
C GLU A 237 -1.61 -0.24 -27.12
N GLN A 238 -1.73 0.47 -25.98
CA GLN A 238 -1.63 1.94 -25.98
C GLN A 238 -0.26 2.42 -26.46
N LEU A 239 0.83 1.75 -26.06
CA LEU A 239 2.18 2.11 -26.50
C LEU A 239 2.41 1.84 -27.97
N ASP A 240 1.91 0.72 -28.53
CA ASP A 240 1.99 0.36 -29.94
C ASP A 240 1.20 1.36 -30.81
N GLU A 241 0.04 1.80 -30.35
CA GLU A 241 -0.81 2.80 -31.01
C GLU A 241 -0.35 4.25 -30.79
N GLY A 242 0.71 4.48 -29.99
CA GLY A 242 1.19 5.81 -29.64
C GLY A 242 0.21 6.62 -28.79
N ARG A 243 -0.68 5.96 -28.07
CA ARG A 243 -1.65 6.55 -27.13
C ARG A 243 -1.09 6.63 -25.70
N SER A 244 -1.65 7.52 -24.92
CA SER A 244 -1.39 7.64 -23.49
C SER A 244 -2.68 8.07 -22.81
N GLU A 245 -3.41 7.11 -22.26
CA GLU A 245 -4.74 7.31 -21.69
C GLU A 245 -4.87 6.57 -20.35
N VAL A 246 -5.91 6.93 -19.58
CA VAL A 246 -6.34 6.16 -18.42
C VAL A 246 -7.43 5.20 -18.87
N GLU A 247 -7.20 3.91 -18.74
CA GLU A 247 -8.20 2.87 -19.03
C GLU A 247 -8.61 2.12 -17.76
N ASN A 248 -9.79 1.50 -17.78
CA ASN A 248 -10.34 0.77 -16.64
C ASN A 248 -10.59 -0.70 -16.99
N GLN A 249 -9.61 -1.56 -16.75
CA GLN A 249 -9.75 -3.00 -16.86
C GLN A 249 -10.70 -3.55 -15.76
N TYR A 250 -10.70 -2.93 -14.58
CA TYR A 250 -11.47 -3.41 -13.41
C TYR A 250 -12.89 -2.82 -13.36
N ALA A 251 -13.49 -2.54 -14.51
CA ALA A 251 -14.80 -1.87 -14.63
C ALA A 251 -15.95 -2.61 -13.94
N ARG A 252 -15.82 -3.93 -13.69
CA ARG A 252 -16.81 -4.70 -12.92
C ARG A 252 -16.94 -4.27 -11.46
N VAL A 253 -15.94 -3.53 -10.92
CA VAL A 253 -15.91 -3.09 -9.50
C VAL A 253 -15.63 -1.59 -9.39
N VAL A 254 -14.79 -1.03 -10.26
CA VAL A 254 -14.31 0.35 -10.19
C VAL A 254 -15.21 1.26 -11.04
N PRO A 255 -15.98 2.18 -10.42
CA PRO A 255 -16.66 3.23 -11.16
C PRO A 255 -15.67 4.32 -11.56
N TRP A 256 -15.91 4.97 -12.71
CA TRP A 256 -15.01 6.01 -13.23
C TRP A 256 -14.77 7.18 -12.27
N ASP A 257 -15.82 7.63 -11.58
CA ASP A 257 -15.82 8.76 -10.65
C ASP A 257 -15.69 8.35 -9.18
N GLY A 258 -15.44 7.07 -8.89
CA GLY A 258 -15.28 6.55 -7.55
C GLY A 258 -16.60 6.43 -6.77
N ASN A 259 -16.47 6.30 -5.46
CA ASN A 259 -17.60 6.15 -4.53
C ASN A 259 -17.92 7.47 -3.83
N PRO A 260 -18.99 8.18 -4.21
CA PRO A 260 -19.30 9.51 -3.67
C PRO A 260 -19.59 9.49 -2.17
N ARG A 261 -20.16 8.39 -1.63
CA ARG A 261 -20.45 8.27 -0.19
C ARG A 261 -19.15 8.12 0.62
N ALA A 262 -18.21 7.33 0.12
CA ALA A 262 -16.90 7.14 0.74
C ALA A 262 -16.10 8.46 0.73
N LEU A 263 -16.06 9.14 -0.41
CA LEU A 263 -15.40 10.44 -0.56
C LEU A 263 -16.02 11.52 0.34
N ALA A 264 -17.35 11.58 0.43
CA ALA A 264 -18.06 12.52 1.30
C ALA A 264 -17.74 12.27 2.79
N ALA A 265 -17.66 11.00 3.22
CA ALA A 265 -17.33 10.67 4.61
C ALA A 265 -15.89 11.10 4.96
N ILE A 266 -14.92 10.83 4.07
CA ILE A 266 -13.52 11.29 4.24
C ILE A 266 -13.51 12.82 4.30
N ALA A 267 -14.08 13.51 3.32
CA ALA A 267 -14.06 14.97 3.23
C ALA A 267 -14.73 15.66 4.42
N LYS A 268 -15.74 15.01 5.04
CA LYS A 268 -16.41 15.52 6.23
C LYS A 268 -15.51 15.47 7.46
N THR A 269 -14.75 14.39 7.65
CA THR A 269 -14.01 14.14 8.90
C THR A 269 -12.52 14.45 8.80
N MET A 270 -11.96 14.39 7.60
CA MET A 270 -10.52 14.50 7.36
C MET A 270 -10.19 15.54 6.29
N GLU A 271 -8.93 15.97 6.28
CA GLU A 271 -8.35 16.85 5.26
C GLU A 271 -6.89 16.47 5.00
N LEU A 272 -6.34 16.93 3.88
CA LEU A 272 -4.95 16.67 3.53
C LEU A 272 -3.99 17.43 4.47
N ARG A 273 -2.93 16.75 4.89
CA ARG A 273 -1.78 17.38 5.58
C ARG A 273 -0.95 18.16 4.56
N PRO A 274 -0.32 19.26 4.94
CA PRO A 274 0.62 19.98 4.08
C PRO A 274 1.80 19.09 3.66
N TYR A 275 2.36 18.31 4.59
CA TYR A 275 3.46 17.38 4.35
C TYR A 275 3.29 16.11 5.19
N PHE A 276 3.76 15.00 4.66
CA PHE A 276 3.88 13.75 5.39
C PHE A 276 5.11 12.98 4.91
N GLU A 277 5.86 12.39 5.83
CA GLU A 277 7.00 11.56 5.49
C GLU A 277 6.51 10.17 5.04
N TRP A 278 7.03 9.71 3.93
CA TRP A 278 6.88 8.34 3.48
C TRP A 278 8.20 7.62 3.64
N ARG A 279 8.18 6.50 4.35
CA ARG A 279 9.37 5.69 4.57
C ARG A 279 10.01 5.30 3.23
N GLY A 280 11.32 5.56 3.09
CA GLY A 280 12.07 5.30 1.88
C GLY A 280 11.86 6.30 0.73
N LEU A 281 10.86 7.19 0.80
CA LEU A 281 10.56 8.18 -0.24
C LEU A 281 10.72 9.63 0.25
N GLY A 282 10.82 9.85 1.57
CA GLY A 282 10.96 11.18 2.16
C GLY A 282 9.63 11.93 2.30
N PHE A 283 9.71 13.27 2.40
CA PHE A 283 8.54 14.11 2.58
C PHE A 283 7.82 14.38 1.25
N ILE A 284 6.52 14.05 1.23
CA ILE A 284 5.65 14.27 0.08
C ILE A 284 4.54 15.24 0.49
N SER A 285 4.37 16.30 -0.29
CA SER A 285 3.34 17.30 -0.08
C SER A 285 1.95 16.73 -0.29
N HIS A 286 1.01 17.07 0.61
CA HIS A 286 -0.42 16.72 0.52
C HIS A 286 -0.67 15.22 0.32
N SER A 287 0.15 14.35 0.93
CA SER A 287 0.15 12.91 0.71
C SER A 287 -0.43 12.10 1.85
N ALA A 288 -0.99 12.74 2.86
CA ALA A 288 -1.65 12.05 3.97
C ALA A 288 -2.82 12.85 4.52
N LEU A 289 -3.69 12.16 5.24
CA LEU A 289 -4.87 12.74 5.89
C LEU A 289 -4.59 13.07 7.36
N ARG A 290 -5.31 14.06 7.88
CA ARG A 290 -5.45 14.36 9.30
C ARG A 290 -6.91 14.64 9.64
N MET A 291 -7.24 14.62 10.92
CA MET A 291 -8.59 15.00 11.34
C MET A 291 -8.81 16.51 11.11
N ARG A 292 -10.02 16.88 10.65
CA ARG A 292 -10.42 18.30 10.58
C ARG A 292 -10.62 18.88 11.97
N ASP A 293 -10.53 20.21 12.09
CA ASP A 293 -10.73 20.93 13.35
C ASP A 293 -12.10 20.63 14.00
N ALA A 294 -13.15 20.47 13.20
CA ALA A 294 -14.46 20.08 13.69
C ALA A 294 -14.50 18.72 14.41
N TYR A 295 -13.51 17.88 14.16
CA TYR A 295 -13.35 16.54 14.75
C TYR A 295 -12.12 16.44 15.66
N ALA A 296 -11.57 17.57 16.13
CA ALA A 296 -10.38 17.65 16.98
C ALA A 296 -10.44 16.77 18.23
N ARG A 297 -11.65 16.55 18.79
CA ARG A 297 -11.86 15.69 19.96
C ARG A 297 -11.56 14.20 19.68
N PHE A 298 -11.49 13.81 18.42
CA PHE A 298 -11.13 12.45 17.98
C PHE A 298 -9.70 12.36 17.46
N ASP A 299 -8.93 13.46 17.48
CA ASP A 299 -7.57 13.49 16.97
C ASP A 299 -6.55 13.19 18.06
N ALA A 300 -5.98 11.99 18.02
CA ALA A 300 -4.96 11.58 19.01
C ALA A 300 -3.71 12.49 18.98
N GLU A 301 -3.37 13.10 17.84
CA GLU A 301 -2.25 14.05 17.76
C GLU A 301 -2.48 15.35 18.54
N ARG A 302 -3.74 15.66 18.86
CA ARG A 302 -4.12 16.81 19.69
C ARG A 302 -4.38 16.44 21.15
N LEU A 303 -4.68 15.16 21.41
CA LEU A 303 -5.03 14.67 22.75
C LEU A 303 -3.83 14.16 23.53
N PHE A 304 -2.74 13.87 22.84
CA PHE A 304 -1.50 13.36 23.44
C PHE A 304 -0.31 14.24 23.04
N ASP A 305 0.62 14.40 23.97
CA ASP A 305 1.90 15.05 23.67
C ASP A 305 2.81 14.01 23.00
N LEU A 306 2.96 14.14 21.68
CA LEU A 306 3.71 13.19 20.90
C LEU A 306 5.16 13.63 20.73
N PRO A 307 6.14 12.71 20.82
CA PRO A 307 7.54 13.02 20.58
C PRO A 307 7.76 13.68 19.21
N GLY A 308 7.05 13.21 18.17
CA GLY A 308 7.14 13.74 16.82
C GLY A 308 8.56 13.65 16.23
N VAL A 309 9.38 12.73 16.73
CA VAL A 309 10.78 12.61 16.36
C VAL A 309 10.91 11.89 15.03
N ARG A 310 11.64 12.49 14.11
CA ARG A 310 12.01 11.81 12.89
C ARG A 310 13.06 10.73 13.18
N VAL A 311 12.76 9.50 12.77
CA VAL A 311 13.68 8.38 12.90
C VAL A 311 14.12 7.94 11.49
N ALA A 312 15.44 7.97 11.25
CA ALA A 312 15.98 7.56 9.97
C ALA A 312 15.84 6.05 9.76
N ASP A 313 15.58 5.65 8.52
CA ASP A 313 15.54 4.24 8.16
C ASP A 313 16.89 3.54 8.42
N PRO A 314 16.87 2.25 8.79
CA PRO A 314 18.12 1.49 8.96
C PRO A 314 18.93 1.51 7.67
N LYS A 315 20.22 1.89 7.76
CA LYS A 315 21.13 2.01 6.60
C LYS A 315 21.28 0.70 5.80
N ALA A 316 21.05 -0.44 6.44
CA ALA A 316 21.09 -1.75 5.79
C ALA A 316 19.87 -2.00 4.89
N CYS A 317 18.73 -1.34 5.16
CA CYS A 317 17.49 -1.52 4.42
C CYS A 317 17.49 -0.71 3.13
N GLN A 318 17.15 -1.37 2.02
CA GLN A 318 17.01 -0.74 0.69
C GLN A 318 15.55 -0.69 0.21
N CYS A 319 14.58 -0.70 1.15
CA CYS A 319 13.15 -0.65 0.80
C CYS A 319 12.80 0.55 -0.09
N GLY A 320 13.41 1.72 0.14
CA GLY A 320 13.18 2.90 -0.68
C GLY A 320 13.51 2.67 -2.16
N GLU A 321 14.62 1.99 -2.45
CA GLU A 321 15.02 1.68 -3.82
C GLU A 321 14.10 0.61 -4.45
N VAL A 322 13.62 -0.34 -3.65
CA VAL A 322 12.61 -1.31 -4.10
C VAL A 322 11.29 -0.63 -4.43
N LEU A 323 10.81 0.28 -3.58
CA LEU A 323 9.56 1.03 -3.79
C LEU A 323 9.63 2.03 -4.95
N LYS A 324 10.83 2.45 -5.34
CA LYS A 324 11.05 3.24 -6.54
C LYS A 324 11.18 2.37 -7.81
N GLY A 325 11.24 1.05 -7.68
CA GLY A 325 11.46 0.14 -8.82
C GLY A 325 12.90 0.14 -9.35
N VAL A 326 13.85 0.68 -8.57
CA VAL A 326 15.29 0.70 -8.91
C VAL A 326 15.95 -0.63 -8.62
N LEU A 327 15.55 -1.28 -7.51
CA LEU A 327 16.01 -2.61 -7.12
C LEU A 327 14.85 -3.61 -7.06
N LYS A 328 15.13 -4.83 -7.43
CA LYS A 328 14.25 -5.96 -7.11
C LYS A 328 14.51 -6.43 -5.66
N PRO A 329 13.52 -7.06 -4.98
CA PRO A 329 13.67 -7.51 -3.58
C PRO A 329 14.94 -8.34 -3.32
N TRP A 330 15.26 -9.26 -4.21
CA TRP A 330 16.40 -10.17 -4.08
C TRP A 330 17.78 -9.51 -4.32
N GLU A 331 17.83 -8.31 -4.84
CA GLU A 331 19.04 -7.52 -5.01
C GLU A 331 19.42 -6.75 -3.73
N CYS A 332 18.48 -6.66 -2.76
CA CYS A 332 18.74 -6.04 -1.48
C CYS A 332 19.72 -6.88 -0.64
N LYS A 333 20.78 -6.25 -0.14
CA LYS A 333 21.91 -6.90 0.56
C LYS A 333 21.52 -7.74 1.78
N VAL A 334 20.42 -7.41 2.44
CA VAL A 334 19.95 -8.08 3.67
C VAL A 334 18.76 -9.00 3.43
N PHE A 335 18.28 -9.07 2.19
CA PHE A 335 17.11 -9.87 1.85
C PHE A 335 17.35 -11.37 2.09
N GLY A 336 16.41 -12.02 2.79
CA GLY A 336 16.42 -13.46 3.04
C GLY A 336 17.55 -13.95 3.99
N THR A 337 18.36 -13.03 4.51
CA THR A 337 19.44 -13.29 5.47
C THR A 337 19.11 -12.64 6.81
N ALA A 338 19.53 -11.40 7.03
CA ALA A 338 19.20 -10.65 8.23
C ALA A 338 17.77 -10.08 8.21
N CYS A 339 17.16 -9.88 7.03
CA CYS A 339 15.82 -9.39 6.86
C CYS A 339 14.89 -10.48 6.32
N THR A 340 14.04 -11.02 7.19
CA THR A 340 13.05 -12.06 6.90
C THR A 340 11.67 -11.63 7.44
N PRO A 341 10.57 -12.30 7.10
CA PRO A 341 9.26 -12.00 7.69
C PRO A 341 9.22 -12.14 9.22
N GLU A 342 10.09 -12.97 9.80
CA GLU A 342 10.21 -13.16 11.25
C GLU A 342 11.04 -12.05 11.89
N THR A 343 12.05 -11.54 11.18
CA THR A 343 12.99 -10.50 11.65
C THR A 343 13.06 -9.33 10.66
N PRO A 344 11.96 -8.59 10.43
CA PRO A 344 11.92 -7.57 9.41
C PRO A 344 12.77 -6.34 9.82
N ILE A 345 13.76 -5.98 8.99
CA ILE A 345 14.51 -4.73 9.11
C ILE A 345 13.73 -3.60 8.41
N GLY A 346 13.17 -3.90 7.25
CA GLY A 346 12.35 -2.97 6.47
C GLY A 346 10.88 -3.38 6.46
N THR A 347 10.00 -2.38 6.35
CA THR A 347 8.55 -2.56 6.36
C THR A 347 8.00 -3.36 5.16
N CYS A 348 8.69 -3.34 4.01
CA CYS A 348 8.32 -4.17 2.86
C CYS A 348 8.41 -5.67 3.13
N MET A 349 9.06 -6.09 4.23
CA MET A 349 9.14 -7.50 4.66
C MET A 349 8.06 -7.85 5.70
N VAL A 350 7.28 -6.88 6.21
CA VAL A 350 6.27 -7.09 7.26
C VAL A 350 4.94 -7.57 6.68
N SER A 351 4.41 -6.84 5.72
CA SER A 351 3.10 -7.12 5.11
C SER A 351 3.23 -8.06 3.92
N SER A 352 2.28 -8.96 3.76
CA SER A 352 2.17 -9.82 2.56
C SER A 352 1.94 -9.04 1.25
N GLU A 353 1.58 -7.76 1.37
CA GLU A 353 1.45 -6.82 0.24
C GLU A 353 2.76 -6.08 -0.05
N GLY A 354 3.77 -6.20 0.80
CA GLY A 354 5.09 -5.62 0.56
C GLY A 354 5.89 -6.45 -0.44
N ALA A 355 6.61 -5.79 -1.34
CA ALA A 355 7.36 -6.46 -2.40
C ALA A 355 8.35 -7.51 -1.88
N CYS A 356 9.07 -7.19 -0.79
CA CYS A 356 10.03 -8.12 -0.19
C CYS A 356 9.33 -9.36 0.40
N ALA A 357 8.26 -9.18 1.18
CA ALA A 357 7.53 -10.30 1.80
C ALA A 357 6.82 -11.16 0.74
N ALA A 358 6.20 -10.54 -0.26
CA ALA A 358 5.54 -11.26 -1.34
C ALA A 358 6.54 -12.12 -2.12
N TYR A 359 7.70 -11.55 -2.50
CA TYR A 359 8.74 -12.31 -3.18
C TYR A 359 9.35 -13.39 -2.28
N TYR A 360 9.61 -13.09 -1.01
CA TYR A 360 10.15 -14.07 -0.05
C TYR A 360 9.24 -15.30 0.09
N ASN A 361 7.93 -15.09 0.16
CA ASN A 361 6.98 -16.17 0.37
C ASN A 361 6.68 -16.98 -0.90
N PHE A 362 6.70 -16.36 -2.08
CA PHE A 362 6.22 -16.97 -3.31
C PHE A 362 7.25 -17.01 -4.45
N GLY A 363 8.02 -15.94 -4.67
CA GLY A 363 8.89 -15.80 -5.85
C GLY A 363 10.24 -16.48 -5.72
N ARG A 364 10.81 -16.61 -4.51
CA ARG A 364 12.17 -17.16 -4.30
C ARG A 364 12.32 -18.60 -4.81
N PHE A 365 11.29 -19.43 -4.62
CA PHE A 365 11.32 -20.84 -5.01
C PHE A 365 11.31 -21.06 -6.52
N THR A 366 10.66 -20.18 -7.27
CA THR A 366 10.66 -20.23 -8.74
C THR A 366 12.07 -19.97 -9.27
N ARG A 367 12.75 -18.96 -8.72
CA ARG A 367 14.11 -18.61 -9.12
C ARG A 367 15.15 -19.67 -8.75
N GLU A 368 15.04 -20.27 -7.57
CA GLU A 368 15.90 -21.38 -7.13
C GLU A 368 15.79 -22.58 -8.10
N ARG A 369 14.57 -22.98 -8.50
CA ARG A 369 14.32 -24.05 -9.49
C ARG A 369 14.93 -23.75 -10.86
N VAL A 370 14.80 -22.48 -11.33
CA VAL A 370 15.39 -22.07 -12.62
C VAL A 370 16.91 -22.11 -12.56
N GLN A 371 17.53 -21.67 -11.45
CA GLN A 371 18.98 -21.74 -11.26
C GLN A 371 19.48 -23.18 -11.12
N GLU A 372 18.73 -24.06 -10.47
CA GLU A 372 19.08 -25.50 -10.39
C GLU A 372 18.96 -26.17 -11.77
N ALA A 373 17.88 -25.90 -12.53
CA ALA A 373 17.69 -26.42 -13.88
C ALA A 373 18.75 -25.93 -14.88
N SER A 374 19.29 -24.72 -14.70
CA SER A 374 20.38 -24.19 -15.55
C SER A 374 21.79 -24.69 -15.15
N ARG A 375 21.92 -25.37 -14.01
CA ARG A 375 23.17 -26.00 -13.54
C ARG A 375 23.20 -27.52 -13.80
N ALA A 376 22.06 -28.12 -14.16
CA ALA A 376 21.92 -29.53 -14.55
C ALA A 376 22.01 -29.71 -16.05
#